data_be08772a5dbcc89c4871fe226bf20aef
#
_entry.id   be08772a5dbcc89c4871fe226bf20aef
#
_cell.length_a   1.000
_cell.length_b   1.000
_cell.length_c   1.000
_cell.angle_alpha   90.00
_cell.angle_beta   90.00
_cell.angle_gamma   90.00
#
_symmetry.space_group_name_H-M   'P 1'
#
loop_
_entity.id
_entity.type
_entity.pdbx_description
1 polymer ?
#
loop_
_entity_poly.entity_id
_entity_poly.type
_entity_poly.pdbx_seq_one_letter_code
_entity_poly.pdbx_strand_id
1 'polypeptide(L)'
;MRKEEFYVLNSLYNGSIGRAGCTYDVEETKALNDTDIYNKLVKTGYIEKESGSLTKTGLEALEPYRVNNAVILAAGASTRFIPLSLEQPKGLFEVKGERLIERQIKQLQDAGIKNITVVLGYKKEMFYYLEDKYGVKFIINDSFNIKNNIESLYLARKELKNTYICVSDSYYIENPFNQFEYHTFYSGYYGKETTDEVYARADGFGKITRIAKDNKIDGYVLMGHSFWRKEFSEAFINQVEAVRESGVYNNCYWEILVKDKLDELPDIFFKEYLPGNIFEFDYFDELRKFDSQYLGHTHSEIIRNIKLVFRCDEEDIIDFRNVSEGMTNTSFIFKIDGIDYIYRHPGDGTESIINRRNEKNHLLKPKKLV
;
A
#
# COMPACT_ATOMS: atom_id res chain seq x y z
N MET A 1 -25.61 -14.72 -6.30
CA MET A 1 -24.86 -15.55 -7.26
C MET A 1 -23.85 -16.38 -6.49
N ARG A 2 -23.55 -17.61 -6.90
CA ARG A 2 -22.50 -18.43 -6.28
C ARG A 2 -21.12 -17.92 -6.71
N LYS A 3 -20.08 -18.20 -5.91
CA LYS A 3 -18.69 -17.74 -6.14
C LYS A 3 -18.15 -18.18 -7.51
N GLU A 4 -18.40 -19.44 -7.87
CA GLU A 4 -17.94 -20.01 -9.13
C GLU A 4 -18.61 -19.34 -10.35
N GLU A 5 -19.90 -19.05 -10.24
CA GLU A 5 -20.66 -18.30 -11.27
C GLU A 5 -20.10 -16.88 -11.46
N PHE A 6 -19.77 -16.23 -10.35
CA PHE A 6 -19.12 -14.91 -10.37
C PHE A 6 -17.78 -14.96 -11.11
N TYR A 7 -16.93 -15.94 -10.83
CA TYR A 7 -15.64 -16.07 -11.48
C TYR A 7 -15.76 -16.19 -13.01
N VAL A 8 -16.70 -17.01 -13.49
CA VAL A 8 -16.91 -17.17 -14.94
C VAL A 8 -17.37 -15.85 -15.56
N LEU A 9 -18.36 -15.18 -14.96
CA LEU A 9 -18.86 -13.90 -15.50
C LEU A 9 -17.81 -12.79 -15.43
N ASN A 10 -17.05 -12.69 -14.33
CA ASN A 10 -16.01 -11.69 -14.16
C ASN A 10 -14.83 -11.91 -15.13
N SER A 11 -14.45 -13.15 -15.40
CA SER A 11 -13.44 -13.49 -16.40
C SER A 11 -13.88 -13.09 -17.81
N LEU A 12 -15.13 -13.36 -18.19
CA LEU A 12 -15.69 -12.92 -19.47
C LEU A 12 -15.74 -11.39 -19.58
N TYR A 13 -16.09 -10.72 -18.50
CA TYR A 13 -16.03 -9.25 -18.45
C TYR A 13 -14.60 -8.74 -18.68
N ASN A 14 -13.62 -9.23 -17.94
CA ASN A 14 -12.23 -8.84 -18.07
C ASN A 14 -11.69 -9.11 -19.47
N GLY A 15 -11.99 -10.28 -20.05
CA GLY A 15 -11.64 -10.61 -21.43
C GLY A 15 -12.24 -9.65 -22.47
N SER A 16 -13.50 -9.20 -22.28
CA SER A 16 -14.19 -8.26 -23.16
C SER A 16 -13.54 -6.87 -23.21
N ILE A 17 -12.83 -6.47 -22.15
CA ILE A 17 -12.11 -5.20 -22.04
C ILE A 17 -10.60 -5.37 -22.24
N GLY A 18 -10.15 -6.54 -22.74
CA GLY A 18 -8.73 -6.82 -23.06
C GLY A 18 -7.81 -6.98 -21.84
N ARG A 19 -8.37 -7.33 -20.68
CA ARG A 19 -7.58 -7.58 -19.46
C ARG A 19 -7.35 -9.09 -19.29
N ALA A 20 -6.10 -9.48 -19.11
CA ALA A 20 -5.76 -10.81 -18.61
C ALA A 20 -6.05 -10.85 -17.10
N GLY A 21 -6.65 -11.94 -16.61
CA GLY A 21 -6.82 -12.14 -15.19
C GLY A 21 -5.46 -12.30 -14.50
N CYS A 22 -5.20 -11.51 -13.47
CA CYS A 22 -3.94 -11.54 -12.71
C CYS A 22 -4.01 -12.47 -11.49
N THR A 23 -5.05 -13.29 -11.36
CA THR A 23 -5.24 -14.13 -10.17
C THR A 23 -4.95 -15.58 -10.46
N TYR A 24 -4.08 -16.16 -9.65
CA TYR A 24 -3.84 -17.58 -9.56
C TYR A 24 -4.74 -18.20 -8.46
N ASP A 25 -6.04 -17.89 -8.53
CA ASP A 25 -7.00 -18.56 -7.66
C ASP A 25 -7.34 -19.93 -8.25
N VAL A 26 -6.99 -20.98 -7.52
CA VAL A 26 -7.27 -22.37 -7.91
C VAL A 26 -8.78 -22.60 -8.10
N GLU A 27 -9.61 -21.94 -7.30
CA GLU A 27 -11.07 -22.02 -7.40
C GLU A 27 -11.57 -21.29 -8.65
N GLU A 28 -10.99 -20.14 -8.99
CA GLU A 28 -11.28 -19.43 -10.25
C GLU A 28 -10.92 -20.32 -11.45
N THR A 29 -9.73 -20.90 -11.47
CA THR A 29 -9.30 -21.79 -12.55
C THR A 29 -10.21 -23.01 -12.69
N LYS A 30 -10.66 -23.60 -11.58
CA LYS A 30 -11.61 -24.71 -11.60
C LYS A 30 -12.97 -24.27 -12.14
N ALA A 31 -13.48 -23.13 -11.69
CA ALA A 31 -14.77 -22.60 -12.15
C ALA A 31 -14.78 -22.30 -13.65
N LEU A 32 -13.67 -21.74 -14.18
CA LEU A 32 -13.54 -21.44 -15.61
C LEU A 32 -13.50 -22.69 -16.49
N ASN A 33 -13.07 -23.83 -15.96
CA ASN A 33 -13.05 -25.11 -16.67
C ASN A 33 -14.31 -25.96 -16.43
N ASP A 34 -15.27 -25.49 -15.61
CA ASP A 34 -16.49 -26.23 -15.29
C ASP A 34 -17.58 -25.98 -16.34
N THR A 35 -17.75 -26.96 -17.23
CA THR A 35 -18.75 -26.90 -18.30
C THR A 35 -20.19 -26.79 -17.78
N ASP A 36 -20.50 -27.37 -16.63
CA ASP A 36 -21.86 -27.34 -16.07
C ASP A 36 -22.22 -25.94 -15.57
N ILE A 37 -21.24 -25.23 -14.96
CA ILE A 37 -21.43 -23.82 -14.56
C ILE A 37 -21.65 -22.97 -15.79
N TYR A 38 -20.80 -23.12 -16.81
CA TYR A 38 -20.93 -22.37 -18.06
C TYR A 38 -22.29 -22.60 -18.73
N ASN A 39 -22.71 -23.86 -18.92
CA ASN A 39 -24.00 -24.23 -19.50
C ASN A 39 -25.17 -23.68 -18.67
N LYS A 40 -25.07 -23.66 -17.36
CA LYS A 40 -26.07 -23.04 -16.48
C LYS A 40 -26.17 -21.54 -16.76
N LEU A 41 -25.04 -20.82 -16.87
CA LEU A 41 -25.03 -19.39 -17.13
C LEU A 41 -25.57 -19.04 -18.52
N VAL A 42 -25.35 -19.87 -19.53
CA VAL A 42 -25.99 -19.76 -20.84
C VAL A 42 -27.51 -19.97 -20.71
N LYS A 43 -27.95 -21.01 -19.99
CA LYS A 43 -29.37 -21.30 -19.80
C LYS A 43 -30.10 -20.21 -19.02
N THR A 44 -29.45 -19.54 -18.10
CA THR A 44 -30.00 -18.39 -17.35
C THR A 44 -29.98 -17.08 -18.14
N GLY A 45 -29.37 -17.07 -19.32
CA GLY A 45 -29.29 -15.90 -20.18
C GLY A 45 -28.20 -14.89 -19.76
N TYR A 46 -27.24 -15.30 -18.92
CA TYR A 46 -26.12 -14.44 -18.52
C TYR A 46 -24.98 -14.46 -19.55
N ILE A 47 -24.85 -15.54 -20.30
CA ILE A 47 -23.91 -15.72 -21.40
C ILE A 47 -24.68 -16.01 -22.68
N GLU A 48 -24.31 -15.33 -23.76
CA GLU A 48 -24.87 -15.58 -25.09
C GLU A 48 -24.31 -16.88 -25.65
N LYS A 49 -25.19 -17.77 -26.10
CA LYS A 49 -24.82 -19.14 -26.49
C LYS A 49 -23.90 -19.17 -27.72
N GLU A 50 -24.12 -18.28 -28.69
CA GLU A 50 -23.44 -18.31 -29.98
C GLU A 50 -22.06 -17.63 -29.91
N SER A 51 -21.97 -16.50 -29.25
CA SER A 51 -20.74 -15.72 -29.12
C SER A 51 -19.90 -16.05 -27.89
N GLY A 52 -20.49 -16.68 -26.87
CA GLY A 52 -19.87 -16.87 -25.56
C GLY A 52 -19.67 -15.58 -24.76
N SER A 53 -20.26 -14.48 -25.24
CA SER A 53 -20.10 -13.17 -24.63
C SER A 53 -21.04 -12.95 -23.45
N LEU A 54 -20.63 -12.07 -22.53
CA LEU A 54 -21.47 -11.63 -21.42
C LEU A 54 -22.66 -10.83 -21.95
N THR A 55 -23.88 -11.20 -21.52
CA THR A 55 -25.10 -10.45 -21.87
C THR A 55 -25.27 -9.23 -20.96
N LYS A 56 -26.21 -8.34 -21.31
CA LYS A 56 -26.60 -7.24 -20.43
C LYS A 56 -27.08 -7.77 -19.06
N THR A 57 -27.88 -8.83 -19.04
CA THR A 57 -28.37 -9.44 -17.79
C THR A 57 -27.23 -10.07 -16.99
N GLY A 58 -26.23 -10.66 -17.66
CA GLY A 58 -25.02 -11.16 -17.02
C GLY A 58 -24.20 -10.03 -16.39
N LEU A 59 -24.09 -8.88 -17.06
CA LEU A 59 -23.43 -7.69 -16.50
C LEU A 59 -24.20 -7.13 -15.30
N GLU A 60 -25.54 -7.03 -15.40
CA GLU A 60 -26.39 -6.60 -14.29
C GLU A 60 -26.25 -7.52 -13.06
N ALA A 61 -26.01 -8.82 -13.27
CA ALA A 61 -25.77 -9.79 -12.19
C ALA A 61 -24.42 -9.57 -11.47
N LEU A 62 -23.45 -8.91 -12.10
CA LEU A 62 -22.19 -8.51 -11.48
C LEU A 62 -22.29 -7.20 -10.68
N GLU A 63 -23.29 -6.35 -10.91
CA GLU A 63 -23.41 -5.03 -10.28
C GLU A 63 -23.34 -5.04 -8.74
N PRO A 64 -23.93 -6.01 -8.00
CA PRO A 64 -23.80 -6.07 -6.54
C PRO A 64 -22.34 -6.25 -6.05
N TYR A 65 -21.46 -6.66 -6.93
CA TYR A 65 -20.03 -6.92 -6.67
C TYR A 65 -19.13 -5.80 -7.18
N ARG A 66 -19.72 -4.73 -7.74
CA ARG A 66 -18.96 -3.59 -8.27
C ARG A 66 -18.16 -2.90 -7.18
N VAL A 67 -16.90 -2.66 -7.47
CA VAL A 67 -16.04 -1.78 -6.68
C VAL A 67 -16.47 -0.34 -6.89
N ASN A 68 -16.83 0.36 -5.83
CA ASN A 68 -17.34 1.72 -5.91
C ASN A 68 -16.22 2.75 -6.02
N ASN A 69 -15.10 2.50 -5.31
CA ASN A 69 -14.00 3.44 -5.19
C ASN A 69 -12.75 2.78 -4.59
N ALA A 70 -11.68 3.57 -4.48
CA ALA A 70 -10.50 3.22 -3.73
C ALA A 70 -10.10 4.34 -2.75
N VAL A 71 -9.54 3.95 -1.61
CA VAL A 71 -8.91 4.82 -0.62
C VAL A 71 -7.43 4.44 -0.54
N ILE A 72 -6.54 5.40 -0.85
CA ILE A 72 -5.09 5.21 -0.77
C ILE A 72 -4.57 5.92 0.49
N LEU A 73 -3.95 5.18 1.39
CA LEU A 73 -3.35 5.70 2.61
C LEU A 73 -1.94 6.20 2.31
N ALA A 74 -1.72 7.51 2.40
CA ALA A 74 -0.47 8.19 2.06
C ALA A 74 -0.07 9.25 3.11
N ALA A 75 -0.52 9.10 4.36
CA ALA A 75 -0.31 10.11 5.39
C ALA A 75 1.02 9.95 6.15
N GLY A 76 1.67 8.81 6.09
CA GLY A 76 2.84 8.45 6.91
C GLY A 76 4.12 9.20 6.54
N ALA A 77 5.00 9.44 7.53
CA ALA A 77 6.28 10.11 7.34
C ALA A 77 7.40 9.19 6.83
N SER A 78 7.21 7.88 6.82
CA SER A 78 8.16 6.87 6.29
C SER A 78 9.59 7.03 6.82
N THR A 79 9.75 7.20 8.12
CA THR A 79 11.03 7.53 8.77
C THR A 79 12.14 6.50 8.56
N ARG A 80 11.78 5.25 8.21
CA ARG A 80 12.73 4.18 7.85
C ARG A 80 13.44 4.43 6.49
N PHE A 81 12.94 5.39 5.69
CA PHE A 81 13.50 5.78 4.38
C PHE A 81 14.40 7.02 4.42
N ILE A 82 14.84 7.44 5.58
CA ILE A 82 15.85 8.50 5.69
C ILE A 82 17.13 8.05 4.94
N PRO A 83 17.71 8.91 4.07
CA PRO A 83 17.46 10.36 3.95
C PRO A 83 16.31 10.77 3.02
N LEU A 84 15.83 9.92 2.14
CA LEU A 84 14.89 10.28 1.09
C LEU A 84 13.56 10.80 1.62
N SER A 85 13.04 10.19 2.68
CA SER A 85 11.78 10.62 3.30
C SER A 85 11.86 12.00 3.93
N LEU A 86 13.06 12.54 4.19
CA LEU A 86 13.24 13.92 4.61
C LEU A 86 12.93 14.92 3.48
N GLU A 87 13.06 14.50 2.24
CA GLU A 87 12.85 15.35 1.06
C GLU A 87 11.45 15.17 0.46
N GLN A 88 10.96 13.94 0.38
CA GLN A 88 9.64 13.65 -0.19
C GLN A 88 8.96 12.45 0.46
N PRO A 89 7.62 12.39 0.46
CA PRO A 89 6.88 11.23 0.94
C PRO A 89 7.16 9.97 0.12
N LYS A 90 7.16 8.78 0.76
CA LYS A 90 7.44 7.49 0.13
C LYS A 90 6.59 7.20 -1.11
N GLY A 91 5.29 7.54 -1.07
CA GLY A 91 4.40 7.35 -2.23
C GLY A 91 4.81 8.13 -3.49
N LEU A 92 5.69 9.13 -3.36
CA LEU A 92 6.23 9.91 -4.49
C LEU A 92 7.59 9.42 -4.96
N PHE A 93 8.15 8.37 -4.34
CA PHE A 93 9.40 7.78 -4.82
C PHE A 93 9.21 7.26 -6.24
N GLU A 94 10.18 7.57 -7.10
CA GLU A 94 10.21 7.14 -8.48
C GLU A 94 10.95 5.80 -8.58
N VAL A 95 10.21 4.72 -8.81
CA VAL A 95 10.72 3.36 -8.89
C VAL A 95 10.53 2.87 -10.31
N LYS A 96 11.61 2.44 -10.95
CA LYS A 96 11.62 2.03 -12.37
C LYS A 96 10.97 3.06 -13.31
N GLY A 97 11.20 4.35 -13.03
CA GLY A 97 10.73 5.46 -13.86
C GLY A 97 9.29 5.89 -13.64
N GLU A 98 8.60 5.36 -12.61
CA GLU A 98 7.24 5.75 -12.25
C GLU A 98 7.11 6.02 -10.75
N ARG A 99 6.37 7.07 -10.35
CA ARG A 99 6.04 7.30 -8.95
C ARG A 99 5.08 6.23 -8.44
N LEU A 100 5.35 5.67 -7.25
CA LEU A 100 4.58 4.57 -6.68
C LEU A 100 3.07 4.86 -6.68
N ILE A 101 2.67 6.00 -6.12
CA ILE A 101 1.25 6.37 -6.05
C ILE A 101 0.63 6.62 -7.42
N GLU A 102 1.39 7.20 -8.38
CA GLU A 102 0.87 7.46 -9.73
C GLU A 102 0.63 6.16 -10.49
N ARG A 103 1.56 5.20 -10.37
CA ARG A 103 1.38 3.86 -10.93
C ARG A 103 0.13 3.19 -10.38
N GLN A 104 -0.07 3.24 -9.08
CA GLN A 104 -1.23 2.65 -8.42
C GLN A 104 -2.55 3.31 -8.86
N ILE A 105 -2.58 4.65 -8.95
CA ILE A 105 -3.74 5.40 -9.45
C ILE A 105 -4.08 4.99 -10.89
N LYS A 106 -3.08 4.90 -11.78
CA LYS A 106 -3.29 4.45 -13.17
C LYS A 106 -3.87 3.03 -13.21
N GLN A 107 -3.30 2.10 -12.44
CA GLN A 107 -3.77 0.72 -12.36
C GLN A 107 -5.23 0.62 -11.86
N LEU A 108 -5.61 1.43 -10.87
CA LEU A 108 -7.01 1.55 -10.42
C LEU A 108 -7.92 2.09 -11.53
N GLN A 109 -7.51 3.17 -12.20
CA GLN A 109 -8.28 3.77 -13.29
C GLN A 109 -8.43 2.83 -14.49
N ASP A 110 -7.37 2.11 -14.83
CA ASP A 110 -7.39 1.07 -15.87
C ASP A 110 -8.33 -0.09 -15.50
N ALA A 111 -8.50 -0.37 -14.19
CA ALA A 111 -9.51 -1.30 -13.69
C ALA A 111 -10.95 -0.75 -13.72
N GLY A 112 -11.15 0.49 -14.19
CA GLY A 112 -12.45 1.15 -14.21
C GLY A 112 -12.81 1.84 -12.89
N ILE A 113 -11.91 1.90 -11.92
CA ILE A 113 -12.13 2.51 -10.60
C ILE A 113 -11.64 3.97 -10.67
N LYS A 114 -12.56 4.88 -10.98
CA LYS A 114 -12.25 6.30 -11.20
C LYS A 114 -12.41 7.19 -9.95
N ASN A 115 -13.22 6.75 -8.98
CA ASN A 115 -13.41 7.50 -7.74
C ASN A 115 -12.33 7.08 -6.75
N ILE A 116 -11.25 7.86 -6.68
CA ILE A 116 -10.08 7.57 -5.85
C ILE A 116 -9.90 8.70 -4.84
N THR A 117 -9.81 8.34 -3.56
CA THR A 117 -9.55 9.27 -2.47
C THR A 117 -8.17 8.94 -1.87
N VAL A 118 -7.31 9.95 -1.74
CA VAL A 118 -5.99 9.81 -1.12
C VAL A 118 -6.02 10.48 0.24
N VAL A 119 -5.65 9.75 1.28
CA VAL A 119 -5.54 10.29 2.65
C VAL A 119 -4.10 10.75 2.85
N LEU A 120 -3.92 12.05 3.01
CA LEU A 120 -2.64 12.74 3.08
C LEU A 120 -2.33 13.22 4.50
N GLY A 121 -1.04 13.34 4.82
CA GLY A 121 -0.55 13.89 6.08
C GLY A 121 0.82 14.55 5.89
N TYR A 122 1.88 13.78 6.03
CA TYR A 122 3.26 14.26 5.87
C TYR A 122 3.50 14.84 4.48
N LYS A 123 4.02 16.08 4.41
CA LYS A 123 4.32 16.82 3.17
C LYS A 123 3.19 16.74 2.14
N LYS A 124 1.95 16.86 2.62
CA LYS A 124 0.72 16.74 1.83
C LYS A 124 0.70 17.60 0.58
N GLU A 125 1.35 18.77 0.62
CA GLU A 125 1.39 19.72 -0.47
C GLU A 125 2.05 19.14 -1.73
N MET A 126 2.97 18.20 -1.57
CA MET A 126 3.66 17.55 -2.69
C MET A 126 2.76 16.63 -3.51
N PHE A 127 1.58 16.26 -2.98
CA PHE A 127 0.61 15.40 -3.67
C PHE A 127 -0.48 16.18 -4.41
N TYR A 128 -0.65 17.48 -4.17
CA TYR A 128 -1.82 18.22 -4.68
C TYR A 128 -1.94 18.22 -6.20
N TYR A 129 -0.83 18.11 -6.94
CA TYR A 129 -0.85 17.99 -8.40
C TYR A 129 -1.60 16.75 -8.92
N LEU A 130 -1.81 15.73 -8.07
CA LEU A 130 -2.55 14.52 -8.44
C LEU A 130 -4.03 14.80 -8.68
N GLU A 131 -4.61 15.83 -8.06
CA GLU A 131 -5.98 16.26 -8.31
C GLU A 131 -6.16 16.66 -9.78
N ASP A 132 -5.31 17.58 -10.26
CA ASP A 132 -5.37 18.06 -11.64
C ASP A 132 -5.00 16.97 -12.65
N LYS A 133 -4.04 16.10 -12.29
CA LYS A 133 -3.51 15.10 -13.21
C LYS A 133 -4.41 13.86 -13.34
N TYR A 134 -5.04 13.44 -12.25
CA TYR A 134 -5.76 12.16 -12.17
C TYR A 134 -7.21 12.28 -11.68
N GLY A 135 -7.65 13.45 -11.25
CA GLY A 135 -9.00 13.66 -10.71
C GLY A 135 -9.24 13.00 -9.34
N VAL A 136 -8.19 12.75 -8.58
CA VAL A 136 -8.30 12.19 -7.22
C VAL A 136 -8.81 13.23 -6.23
N LYS A 137 -9.39 12.78 -5.12
CA LYS A 137 -9.81 13.61 -3.99
C LYS A 137 -8.85 13.45 -2.82
N PHE A 138 -8.76 14.46 -1.98
CA PHE A 138 -7.94 14.41 -0.77
C PHE A 138 -8.76 14.45 0.51
N ILE A 139 -8.29 13.70 1.49
CA ILE A 139 -8.67 13.82 2.90
C ILE A 139 -7.39 14.07 3.68
N ILE A 140 -7.39 15.05 4.56
CA ILE A 140 -6.20 15.43 5.32
C ILE A 140 -6.27 14.79 6.71
N ASN A 141 -5.22 14.07 7.07
CA ASN A 141 -4.98 13.56 8.42
C ASN A 141 -3.92 14.44 9.10
N ASP A 142 -4.35 15.46 9.81
CA ASP A 142 -3.44 16.34 10.56
C ASP A 142 -2.85 15.68 11.82
N SER A 143 -3.36 14.49 12.18
CA SER A 143 -2.87 13.71 13.34
C SER A 143 -1.88 12.60 12.93
N PHE A 144 -1.36 12.60 11.72
CA PHE A 144 -0.53 11.52 11.14
C PHE A 144 0.74 11.20 11.96
N ASN A 145 1.24 12.17 12.74
CA ASN A 145 2.42 12.03 13.59
C ASN A 145 2.11 11.50 14.99
N ILE A 146 0.83 11.41 15.36
CA ILE A 146 0.37 11.00 16.70
C ILE A 146 -0.44 9.72 16.60
N LYS A 147 -1.20 9.56 15.51
CA LYS A 147 -2.09 8.43 15.27
C LYS A 147 -1.70 7.68 14.01
N ASN A 148 -1.85 6.36 14.05
CA ASN A 148 -1.53 5.48 12.93
C ASN A 148 -2.66 5.44 11.86
N ASN A 149 -2.55 4.54 10.91
CA ASN A 149 -3.42 4.45 9.72
C ASN A 149 -4.90 4.18 10.01
N ILE A 150 -5.25 3.69 11.19
CA ILE A 150 -6.65 3.55 11.64
C ILE A 150 -7.38 4.91 11.66
N GLU A 151 -6.69 6.00 12.05
CA GLU A 151 -7.26 7.35 12.00
C GLU A 151 -7.48 7.81 10.56
N SER A 152 -6.57 7.46 9.65
CA SER A 152 -6.74 7.74 8.22
C SER A 152 -8.00 7.08 7.64
N LEU A 153 -8.26 5.82 7.99
CA LEU A 153 -9.49 5.12 7.60
C LEU A 153 -10.74 5.73 8.24
N TYR A 154 -10.65 6.12 9.52
CA TYR A 154 -11.77 6.79 10.18
C TYR A 154 -12.12 8.12 9.52
N LEU A 155 -11.13 8.92 9.15
CA LEU A 155 -11.35 10.17 8.42
C LEU A 155 -12.00 9.90 7.05
N ALA A 156 -11.61 8.83 6.38
CA ALA A 156 -12.17 8.40 5.10
C ALA A 156 -13.48 7.60 5.22
N ARG A 157 -14.07 7.41 6.43
CA ARG A 157 -15.20 6.51 6.67
C ARG A 157 -16.43 6.73 5.79
N LYS A 158 -16.67 7.95 5.34
CA LYS A 158 -17.80 8.27 4.45
C LYS A 158 -17.60 7.75 3.01
N GLU A 159 -16.36 7.48 2.65
CA GLU A 159 -15.98 6.91 1.35
C GLU A 159 -16.00 5.38 1.38
N LEU A 160 -16.00 4.74 2.56
CA LEU A 160 -15.93 3.29 2.68
C LEU A 160 -17.28 2.64 2.32
N LYS A 161 -17.25 1.84 1.26
CA LYS A 161 -18.38 1.07 0.68
C LYS A 161 -17.83 -0.29 0.20
N ASN A 162 -18.10 -0.68 -1.03
CA ASN A 162 -17.32 -1.68 -1.75
C ASN A 162 -16.01 -1.00 -2.20
N THR A 163 -15.00 -1.01 -1.36
CA THR A 163 -13.84 -0.10 -1.47
C THR A 163 -12.52 -0.87 -1.44
N TYR A 164 -11.62 -0.56 -2.34
CA TYR A 164 -10.22 -0.94 -2.18
C TYR A 164 -9.54 -0.04 -1.15
N ILE A 165 -8.86 -0.65 -0.19
CA ILE A 165 -7.96 0.02 0.76
C ILE A 165 -6.54 -0.29 0.31
N CYS A 166 -5.80 0.74 -0.05
CA CYS A 166 -4.45 0.65 -0.59
C CYS A 166 -3.46 1.43 0.26
N VAL A 167 -2.20 1.03 0.24
CA VAL A 167 -1.08 1.81 0.80
C VAL A 167 -0.24 2.39 -0.33
N SER A 168 0.23 3.63 -0.16
CA SER A 168 0.86 4.39 -1.25
C SER A 168 2.26 3.92 -1.64
N ASP A 169 2.82 2.99 -0.91
CA ASP A 169 4.19 2.47 -1.01
C ASP A 169 4.28 1.07 -1.63
N SER A 170 3.17 0.52 -2.09
CA SER A 170 3.15 -0.75 -2.81
C SER A 170 3.44 -0.56 -4.30
N TYR A 171 4.25 -1.47 -4.85
CA TYR A 171 4.52 -1.58 -6.28
C TYR A 171 3.97 -2.92 -6.80
N TYR A 172 3.06 -2.85 -7.76
CA TYR A 172 2.48 -4.03 -8.41
C TYR A 172 3.11 -4.19 -9.79
N ILE A 173 3.68 -5.37 -10.07
CA ILE A 173 4.22 -5.69 -11.41
C ILE A 173 3.09 -5.68 -12.43
N GLU A 174 2.07 -6.47 -12.17
CA GLU A 174 0.85 -6.51 -12.97
C GLU A 174 -0.28 -5.79 -12.23
N ASN A 175 -1.30 -5.35 -12.95
CA ASN A 175 -2.44 -4.65 -12.33
C ASN A 175 -3.30 -5.63 -11.53
N PRO A 176 -3.35 -5.54 -10.18
CA PRO A 176 -4.07 -6.50 -9.34
C PRO A 176 -5.55 -6.14 -9.16
N PHE A 177 -5.98 -4.97 -9.61
CA PHE A 177 -7.31 -4.45 -9.34
C PHE A 177 -8.33 -4.95 -10.36
N ASN A 178 -9.55 -5.23 -9.91
CA ASN A 178 -10.69 -5.63 -10.72
C ASN A 178 -11.86 -4.68 -10.51
N GLN A 179 -12.73 -4.57 -11.52
CA GLN A 179 -13.92 -3.75 -11.40
C GLN A 179 -15.01 -4.40 -10.53
N PHE A 180 -14.96 -5.72 -10.38
CA PHE A 180 -15.87 -6.48 -9.53
C PHE A 180 -15.08 -7.39 -8.61
N GLU A 181 -15.48 -7.48 -7.34
CA GLU A 181 -14.88 -8.37 -6.34
C GLU A 181 -15.97 -9.08 -5.54
N TYR A 182 -15.78 -10.39 -5.34
CA TYR A 182 -16.82 -11.25 -4.76
C TYR A 182 -17.00 -11.03 -3.26
N HIS A 183 -15.91 -11.02 -2.49
CA HIS A 183 -15.94 -10.90 -1.05
C HIS A 183 -14.81 -9.99 -0.53
N THR A 184 -14.91 -9.60 0.73
CA THR A 184 -13.84 -8.88 1.43
C THR A 184 -12.59 -9.75 1.50
N PHE A 185 -11.42 -9.17 1.18
CA PHE A 185 -10.15 -9.87 1.26
C PHE A 185 -8.99 -8.95 1.65
N TYR A 186 -7.91 -9.55 2.12
CA TYR A 186 -6.59 -8.95 2.20
C TYR A 186 -5.63 -9.70 1.26
N SER A 187 -4.80 -8.95 0.53
CA SER A 187 -3.80 -9.50 -0.38
C SER A 187 -2.50 -9.86 0.32
N GLY A 188 -1.70 -10.70 -0.31
CA GLY A 188 -0.38 -11.06 0.15
C GLY A 188 0.17 -12.33 -0.50
N TYR A 189 1.14 -12.94 0.13
CA TYR A 189 1.74 -14.18 -0.35
C TYR A 189 1.99 -15.16 0.82
N TYR A 190 2.10 -16.45 0.52
CA TYR A 190 2.45 -17.44 1.53
C TYR A 190 3.94 -17.45 1.82
N GLY A 191 4.31 -17.29 3.09
CA GLY A 191 5.70 -17.23 3.54
C GLY A 191 5.99 -18.17 4.70
N LYS A 192 7.26 -18.61 4.82
CA LYS A 192 7.79 -19.43 5.93
C LYS A 192 9.02 -18.80 6.56
N GLU A 193 9.16 -17.49 6.47
CA GLU A 193 10.35 -16.77 6.91
C GLU A 193 10.10 -16.05 8.23
N THR A 194 11.18 -15.63 8.88
CA THR A 194 11.10 -14.73 10.03
C THR A 194 10.92 -13.32 9.49
N THR A 195 9.82 -12.65 9.86
CA THR A 195 9.55 -11.27 9.46
C THR A 195 8.86 -10.50 10.57
N ASP A 196 9.00 -9.18 10.54
CA ASP A 196 8.29 -8.26 11.42
C ASP A 196 6.88 -7.89 10.90
N GLU A 197 6.47 -8.50 9.76
CA GLU A 197 5.21 -8.22 9.11
C GLU A 197 4.01 -8.84 9.83
N VAL A 198 2.84 -8.28 9.56
CA VAL A 198 1.56 -8.86 9.97
C VAL A 198 1.25 -10.03 9.04
N TYR A 199 0.87 -11.16 9.62
CA TYR A 199 0.48 -12.34 8.85
C TYR A 199 -0.86 -12.92 9.29
N ALA A 200 -1.47 -13.69 8.41
CA ALA A 200 -2.73 -14.38 8.64
C ALA A 200 -2.61 -15.88 8.46
N ARG A 201 -3.49 -16.62 9.13
CA ARG A 201 -3.82 -18.00 8.80
C ARG A 201 -5.21 -18.02 8.22
N ALA A 202 -5.40 -18.85 7.20
CA ALA A 202 -6.70 -19.07 6.58
C ALA A 202 -7.10 -20.54 6.68
N ASP A 203 -8.39 -20.81 6.62
CA ASP A 203 -8.94 -22.16 6.49
C ASP A 203 -8.82 -22.70 5.04
N GLY A 204 -9.34 -23.90 4.79
CA GLY A 204 -9.30 -24.52 3.47
C GLY A 204 -10.13 -23.80 2.39
N PHE A 205 -10.90 -22.78 2.75
CA PHE A 205 -11.69 -21.94 1.85
C PHE A 205 -11.11 -20.53 1.70
N GLY A 206 -9.92 -20.28 2.26
CA GLY A 206 -9.25 -19.00 2.22
C GLY A 206 -9.79 -17.96 3.22
N LYS A 207 -10.74 -18.31 4.10
CA LYS A 207 -11.22 -17.42 5.16
C LYS A 207 -10.13 -17.24 6.22
N ILE A 208 -9.80 -15.98 6.53
CA ILE A 208 -8.82 -15.67 7.57
C ILE A 208 -9.41 -16.05 8.94
N THR A 209 -8.70 -16.90 9.65
CA THR A 209 -9.09 -17.41 10.97
C THR A 209 -8.22 -16.84 12.09
N ARG A 210 -7.08 -16.28 11.76
CA ARG A 210 -6.16 -15.64 12.71
C ARG A 210 -5.30 -14.59 12.00
N ILE A 211 -5.09 -13.48 12.68
CA ILE A 211 -4.08 -12.47 12.32
C ILE A 211 -3.09 -12.37 13.48
N ALA A 212 -1.81 -12.28 13.20
CA ALA A 212 -0.76 -12.15 14.20
C ALA A 212 0.40 -11.30 13.70
N LYS A 213 1.20 -10.83 14.66
CA LYS A 213 2.49 -10.17 14.42
C LYS A 213 3.46 -10.77 15.42
N ASP A 214 4.14 -11.84 15.02
CA ASP A 214 5.18 -12.49 15.79
C ASP A 214 6.31 -12.93 14.84
N ASN A 215 7.50 -13.19 15.38
CA ASN A 215 8.71 -13.40 14.59
C ASN A 215 8.81 -14.74 13.86
N LYS A 216 7.77 -15.58 13.87
CA LYS A 216 7.78 -16.88 13.18
C LYS A 216 6.55 -17.03 12.32
N ILE A 217 6.74 -16.93 11.01
CA ILE A 217 5.66 -17.07 10.05
C ILE A 217 5.63 -18.51 9.52
N ASP A 218 4.45 -19.11 9.59
CA ASP A 218 3.98 -20.17 8.74
C ASP A 218 2.54 -19.80 8.37
N GLY A 219 2.40 -18.96 7.33
CA GLY A 219 1.12 -18.37 6.96
C GLY A 219 1.23 -17.31 5.85
N TYR A 220 0.18 -16.56 5.68
CA TYR A 220 0.06 -15.54 4.64
C TYR A 220 0.52 -14.19 5.14
N VAL A 221 1.59 -13.67 4.58
CA VAL A 221 2.07 -12.30 4.84
C VAL A 221 1.09 -11.32 4.21
N LEU A 222 0.53 -10.43 5.03
CA LEU A 222 -0.41 -9.41 4.58
C LEU A 222 0.37 -8.25 3.95
N MET A 223 0.07 -7.93 2.69
CA MET A 223 0.84 -6.95 1.90
C MET A 223 -0.04 -6.32 0.82
N GLY A 224 0.22 -5.07 0.53
CA GLY A 224 -0.30 -4.38 -0.65
C GLY A 224 -1.67 -3.75 -0.43
N HIS A 225 -2.75 -4.46 -0.68
CA HIS A 225 -4.10 -3.90 -0.64
C HIS A 225 -5.12 -4.86 -0.02
N SER A 226 -6.24 -4.28 0.38
CA SER A 226 -7.42 -5.01 0.84
C SER A 226 -8.63 -4.51 0.05
N PHE A 227 -9.61 -5.38 -0.17
CA PHE A 227 -10.92 -4.98 -0.66
C PHE A 227 -11.97 -5.25 0.40
N TRP A 228 -12.78 -4.25 0.68
CA TRP A 228 -13.85 -4.34 1.68
C TRP A 228 -15.20 -4.22 1.00
N ARG A 229 -16.06 -5.18 1.23
CA ARG A 229 -17.48 -5.03 0.93
C ARG A 229 -18.11 -4.05 1.90
N LYS A 230 -19.22 -3.45 1.49
CA LYS A 230 -19.94 -2.44 2.27
C LYS A 230 -20.23 -2.92 3.69
N GLU A 231 -20.65 -4.16 3.84
CA GLU A 231 -20.99 -4.74 5.15
C GLU A 231 -19.76 -4.79 6.09
N PHE A 232 -18.59 -5.13 5.55
CA PHE A 232 -17.34 -5.11 6.30
C PHE A 232 -16.92 -3.67 6.64
N SER A 233 -17.03 -2.76 5.69
CA SER A 233 -16.73 -1.34 5.89
C SER A 233 -17.56 -0.74 7.03
N GLU A 234 -18.87 -0.98 7.03
CA GLU A 234 -19.79 -0.50 8.07
C GLU A 234 -19.46 -1.13 9.44
N ALA A 235 -19.25 -2.44 9.50
CA ALA A 235 -18.89 -3.14 10.74
C ALA A 235 -17.55 -2.66 11.30
N PHE A 236 -16.53 -2.49 10.46
CA PHE A 236 -15.22 -1.97 10.86
C PHE A 236 -15.34 -0.56 11.47
N ILE A 237 -16.06 0.35 10.81
CA ILE A 237 -16.23 1.71 11.31
C ILE A 237 -16.97 1.72 12.66
N ASN A 238 -17.99 0.90 12.82
CA ASN A 238 -18.68 0.75 14.10
C ASN A 238 -17.72 0.30 15.22
N GLN A 239 -16.80 -0.62 14.92
CA GLN A 239 -15.77 -1.03 15.89
C GLN A 239 -14.78 0.10 16.18
N VAL A 240 -14.35 0.86 15.17
CA VAL A 240 -13.49 2.03 15.37
C VAL A 240 -14.17 3.07 16.27
N GLU A 241 -15.43 3.40 16.00
CA GLU A 241 -16.20 4.38 16.79
C GLU A 241 -16.36 3.94 18.25
N ALA A 242 -16.64 2.66 18.49
CA ALA A 242 -16.78 2.10 19.82
C ALA A 242 -15.51 2.20 20.69
N VAL A 243 -14.33 2.13 20.06
CA VAL A 243 -13.04 2.11 20.79
C VAL A 243 -12.26 3.41 20.69
N ARG A 244 -12.66 4.35 19.84
CA ARG A 244 -11.90 5.55 19.50
C ARG A 244 -11.58 6.44 20.70
N GLU A 245 -12.54 6.64 21.60
CA GLU A 245 -12.36 7.49 22.79
C GLU A 245 -11.42 6.87 23.83
N SER A 246 -11.26 5.54 23.82
CA SER A 246 -10.33 4.87 24.72
C SER A 246 -8.85 5.17 24.42
N GLY A 247 -8.55 5.57 23.20
CA GLY A 247 -7.19 5.82 22.70
C GLY A 247 -6.32 4.58 22.54
N VAL A 248 -6.82 3.38 22.85
CA VAL A 248 -6.06 2.11 22.84
C VAL A 248 -5.46 1.83 21.44
N TYR A 249 -6.18 2.19 20.39
CA TYR A 249 -5.74 1.92 18.99
C TYR A 249 -5.11 3.12 18.30
N ASN A 250 -4.83 4.24 18.98
CA ASN A 250 -4.28 5.44 18.35
C ASN A 250 -2.99 5.18 17.58
N ASN A 251 -2.10 4.34 18.13
CA ASN A 251 -0.81 4.01 17.53
C ASN A 251 -0.79 2.64 16.83
N CYS A 252 -1.97 2.05 16.57
CA CYS A 252 -2.08 0.75 15.95
C CYS A 252 -2.37 0.86 14.45
N TYR A 253 -1.87 -0.11 13.70
CA TYR A 253 -2.35 -0.37 12.35
C TYR A 253 -3.78 -0.90 12.39
N TRP A 254 -4.58 -0.62 11.36
CA TRP A 254 -5.97 -1.07 11.29
C TRP A 254 -6.11 -2.60 11.34
N GLU A 255 -5.10 -3.33 10.90
CA GLU A 255 -4.99 -4.79 10.96
C GLU A 255 -5.04 -5.31 12.40
N ILE A 256 -4.56 -4.53 13.36
CA ILE A 256 -4.60 -4.91 14.77
C ILE A 256 -6.04 -4.85 15.31
N LEU A 257 -6.83 -3.85 14.89
CA LEU A 257 -8.25 -3.83 15.24
C LEU A 257 -9.00 -5.01 14.61
N VAL A 258 -8.73 -5.31 13.33
CA VAL A 258 -9.32 -6.49 12.67
C VAL A 258 -8.93 -7.76 13.40
N LYS A 259 -7.66 -7.92 13.78
CA LYS A 259 -7.18 -9.05 14.58
C LYS A 259 -7.95 -9.21 15.88
N ASP A 260 -8.12 -8.12 16.63
CA ASP A 260 -8.74 -8.15 17.96
C ASP A 260 -10.27 -8.30 17.90
N LYS A 261 -10.88 -7.99 16.73
CA LYS A 261 -12.33 -8.02 16.48
C LYS A 261 -12.74 -9.01 15.38
N LEU A 262 -11.88 -9.96 15.05
CA LEU A 262 -12.10 -10.88 13.92
C LEU A 262 -13.42 -11.64 14.02
N ASP A 263 -13.82 -12.05 15.23
CA ASP A 263 -15.07 -12.76 15.47
C ASP A 263 -16.33 -11.86 15.48
N GLU A 264 -16.14 -10.54 15.55
CA GLU A 264 -17.22 -9.55 15.57
C GLU A 264 -17.42 -8.88 14.19
N LEU A 265 -16.47 -9.08 13.26
CA LEU A 265 -16.50 -8.55 11.90
C LEU A 265 -17.04 -9.59 10.92
N PRO A 266 -17.63 -9.18 9.79
CA PRO A 266 -17.93 -10.08 8.68
C PRO A 266 -16.68 -10.81 8.19
N ASP A 267 -16.86 -11.96 7.54
CA ASP A 267 -15.77 -12.77 7.03
C ASP A 267 -14.83 -11.96 6.12
N ILE A 268 -13.53 -12.13 6.34
CA ILE A 268 -12.46 -11.62 5.50
C ILE A 268 -11.64 -12.81 4.97
N PHE A 269 -11.29 -12.76 3.69
CA PHE A 269 -10.59 -13.85 3.00
C PHE A 269 -9.17 -13.40 2.64
N PHE A 270 -8.31 -14.36 2.38
CA PHE A 270 -6.98 -14.11 1.87
C PHE A 270 -6.98 -14.22 0.34
N LYS A 271 -6.37 -13.26 -0.36
CA LYS A 271 -6.15 -13.29 -1.80
C LYS A 271 -4.64 -13.44 -2.06
N GLU A 272 -4.26 -14.64 -2.47
CA GLU A 272 -2.86 -14.99 -2.68
C GLU A 272 -2.35 -14.46 -4.03
N TYR A 273 -1.17 -13.85 -3.99
CA TYR A 273 -0.40 -13.49 -5.16
C TYR A 273 0.89 -14.28 -5.19
N LEU A 274 1.39 -14.59 -6.40
CA LEU A 274 2.70 -15.20 -6.52
C LEU A 274 3.78 -14.26 -5.96
N PRO A 275 4.79 -14.83 -5.28
CA PRO A 275 5.96 -14.05 -4.85
C PRO A 275 6.55 -13.26 -6.02
N GLY A 276 6.83 -11.98 -5.80
CA GLY A 276 7.37 -11.10 -6.82
C GLY A 276 6.34 -10.33 -7.66
N ASN A 277 5.04 -10.45 -7.40
CA ASN A 277 4.01 -9.62 -8.04
C ASN A 277 3.69 -8.35 -7.25
N ILE A 278 3.82 -8.41 -5.93
CA ILE A 278 3.61 -7.27 -5.03
C ILE A 278 4.92 -7.02 -4.29
N PHE A 279 5.35 -5.76 -4.27
CA PHE A 279 6.46 -5.29 -3.49
C PHE A 279 5.99 -4.15 -2.59
N GLU A 280 6.36 -4.22 -1.35
CA GLU A 280 6.23 -3.14 -0.37
C GLU A 280 7.63 -2.89 0.19
N PHE A 281 8.08 -1.65 0.11
CA PHE A 281 9.44 -1.32 0.51
C PHE A 281 9.40 -0.76 1.92
N ASP A 282 9.99 -1.44 2.87
CA ASP A 282 10.10 -0.97 4.24
C ASP A 282 11.41 -0.28 4.56
N TYR A 283 12.46 -0.63 3.81
CA TYR A 283 13.80 -0.10 3.96
C TYR A 283 14.39 0.33 2.63
N PHE A 284 15.26 1.32 2.70
CA PHE A 284 15.92 1.87 1.51
C PHE A 284 16.72 0.83 0.72
N ASP A 285 17.36 -0.12 1.40
CA ASP A 285 18.14 -1.18 0.74
C ASP A 285 17.26 -2.17 -0.06
N GLU A 286 16.01 -2.36 0.31
CA GLU A 286 15.05 -3.18 -0.45
C GLU A 286 14.71 -2.50 -1.78
N LEU A 287 14.47 -1.19 -1.74
CA LEU A 287 14.25 -0.40 -2.93
C LEU A 287 15.45 -0.43 -3.88
N ARG A 288 16.67 -0.31 -3.35
CA ARG A 288 17.92 -0.41 -4.15
C ARG A 288 18.13 -1.78 -4.77
N LYS A 289 17.76 -2.85 -4.07
CA LYS A 289 17.81 -4.21 -4.62
C LYS A 289 16.80 -4.43 -5.75
N PHE A 290 15.62 -3.84 -5.62
CA PHE A 290 14.56 -3.93 -6.60
C PHE A 290 14.83 -3.08 -7.84
N ASP A 291 15.34 -1.86 -7.64
CA ASP A 291 15.73 -0.92 -8.69
C ASP A 291 17.20 -0.54 -8.51
N SER A 292 18.08 -1.28 -9.17
CA SER A 292 19.54 -1.08 -9.07
C SER A 292 20.02 0.28 -9.57
N GLN A 293 19.19 0.97 -10.36
CA GLN A 293 19.50 2.32 -10.88
C GLN A 293 18.83 3.42 -10.06
N TYR A 294 18.13 3.06 -8.99
CA TYR A 294 17.31 3.99 -8.20
C TYR A 294 18.07 5.23 -7.74
N LEU A 295 19.28 5.06 -7.21
CA LEU A 295 20.09 6.19 -6.75
C LEU A 295 20.57 7.10 -7.89
N GLY A 296 20.87 6.54 -9.05
CA GLY A 296 21.25 7.31 -10.23
C GLY A 296 20.12 8.18 -10.79
N HIS A 297 18.86 7.84 -10.49
CA HIS A 297 17.67 8.55 -10.92
C HIS A 297 17.04 9.39 -9.80
N THR A 298 17.44 9.21 -8.54
CA THR A 298 16.91 10.05 -7.45
C THR A 298 17.43 11.47 -7.54
N HIS A 299 16.53 12.44 -7.47
CA HIS A 299 16.88 13.86 -7.42
C HIS A 299 17.19 14.36 -6.00
N SER A 300 17.62 13.46 -5.10
CA SER A 300 17.90 13.79 -3.70
C SER A 300 19.06 14.80 -3.59
N GLU A 301 18.75 15.97 -3.04
CA GLU A 301 19.75 16.98 -2.68
C GLU A 301 20.70 16.45 -1.60
N ILE A 302 20.19 15.67 -0.66
CA ILE A 302 20.99 15.09 0.43
C ILE A 302 22.04 14.14 -0.13
N ILE A 303 21.64 13.20 -0.99
CA ILE A 303 22.58 12.27 -1.64
C ILE A 303 23.59 13.03 -2.50
N ARG A 304 23.12 14.01 -3.28
CA ARG A 304 24.00 14.86 -4.08
C ARG A 304 25.05 15.58 -3.21
N ASN A 305 24.66 16.14 -2.07
CA ASN A 305 25.56 16.81 -1.16
C ASN A 305 26.61 15.84 -0.56
N ILE A 306 26.21 14.63 -0.18
CA ILE A 306 27.14 13.60 0.31
C ILE A 306 28.17 13.28 -0.77
N LYS A 307 27.73 13.01 -2.01
CA LYS A 307 28.64 12.73 -3.14
C LYS A 307 29.64 13.85 -3.37
N LEU A 308 29.21 15.11 -3.34
CA LEU A 308 30.07 16.27 -3.54
C LEU A 308 31.13 16.40 -2.41
N VAL A 309 30.73 16.19 -1.16
CA VAL A 309 31.63 16.33 0.00
C VAL A 309 32.66 15.21 0.03
N PHE A 310 32.26 13.97 -0.23
CA PHE A 310 33.13 12.81 -0.11
C PHE A 310 33.78 12.42 -1.43
N ARG A 311 33.39 13.01 -2.55
CA ARG A 311 33.86 12.68 -3.91
C ARG A 311 33.68 11.18 -4.23
N CYS A 312 32.55 10.64 -3.91
CA CYS A 312 32.17 9.24 -4.07
C CYS A 312 30.96 9.11 -5.02
N ASP A 313 30.71 7.90 -5.47
CA ASP A 313 29.48 7.57 -6.19
C ASP A 313 28.36 7.14 -5.23
N GLU A 314 27.11 7.10 -5.71
CA GLU A 314 25.96 6.74 -4.87
C GLU A 314 26.03 5.30 -4.34
N GLU A 315 26.74 4.42 -5.05
CA GLU A 315 26.93 3.03 -4.67
C GLU A 315 27.84 2.87 -3.45
N ASP A 316 28.74 3.84 -3.22
CA ASP A 316 29.65 3.87 -2.09
C ASP A 316 28.95 4.27 -0.80
N ILE A 317 27.76 4.87 -0.88
CA ILE A 317 26.98 5.35 0.27
C ILE A 317 26.04 4.25 0.72
N ILE A 318 26.35 3.60 1.83
CA ILE A 318 25.63 2.43 2.33
C ILE A 318 25.24 2.57 3.80
N ASP A 319 24.46 1.62 4.31
CA ASP A 319 24.15 1.43 5.72
C ASP A 319 23.50 2.67 6.38
N PHE A 320 22.44 3.17 5.74
CA PHE A 320 21.66 4.29 6.29
C PHE A 320 20.92 3.87 7.57
N ARG A 321 21.16 4.60 8.65
CA ARG A 321 20.56 4.34 9.96
C ARG A 321 20.02 5.62 10.57
N ASN A 322 18.77 5.60 11.03
CA ASN A 322 18.19 6.74 11.72
C ASN A 322 18.85 6.94 13.09
N VAL A 323 19.17 8.18 13.43
CA VAL A 323 19.58 8.57 14.78
C VAL A 323 18.40 9.31 15.41
N SER A 324 18.07 8.98 16.66
CA SER A 324 16.95 9.57 17.40
C SER A 324 16.81 11.07 17.16
N GLU A 325 15.60 11.51 16.90
CA GLU A 325 15.26 12.90 16.59
C GLU A 325 15.69 13.85 17.72
N GLY A 326 16.55 14.81 17.37
CA GLY A 326 16.78 15.99 18.19
C GLY A 326 15.64 16.99 17.98
N MET A 327 15.33 17.82 18.97
CA MET A 327 14.25 18.81 18.89
C MET A 327 14.33 19.79 17.69
N THR A 328 15.47 19.93 17.05
CA THR A 328 15.73 20.95 16.01
C THR A 328 16.34 20.40 14.72
N ASN A 329 16.79 19.17 14.70
CA ASN A 329 17.44 18.55 13.55
C ASN A 329 17.12 17.05 13.49
N THR A 330 16.87 16.55 12.30
CA THR A 330 16.85 15.11 12.06
C THR A 330 18.25 14.67 11.64
N SER A 331 18.76 13.61 12.24
CA SER A 331 20.12 13.11 11.98
C SER A 331 20.06 11.65 11.54
N PHE A 332 20.94 11.29 10.63
CA PHE A 332 21.11 9.88 10.25
C PHE A 332 22.59 9.55 10.08
N ILE A 333 22.91 8.28 10.23
CA ILE A 333 24.22 7.73 9.96
C ILE A 333 24.23 7.09 8.59
N PHE A 334 25.32 7.21 7.88
CA PHE A 334 25.62 6.47 6.65
C PHE A 334 27.10 6.06 6.67
N LYS A 335 27.46 5.12 5.82
CA LYS A 335 28.83 4.59 5.76
C LYS A 335 29.43 4.79 4.37
N ILE A 336 30.70 5.23 4.33
CA ILE A 336 31.55 5.27 3.13
C ILE A 336 32.90 4.66 3.51
N ASP A 337 33.42 3.76 2.69
CA ASP A 337 34.74 3.09 2.90
C ASP A 337 34.85 2.44 4.29
N GLY A 338 33.76 1.89 4.82
CA GLY A 338 33.71 1.28 6.13
C GLY A 338 33.68 2.25 7.31
N ILE A 339 33.65 3.57 7.09
CA ILE A 339 33.64 4.61 8.12
C ILE A 339 32.22 5.17 8.25
N ASP A 340 31.72 5.25 9.49
CA ASP A 340 30.43 5.84 9.81
C ASP A 340 30.52 7.38 9.85
N TYR A 341 29.55 8.04 9.20
CA TYR A 341 29.38 9.49 9.19
C TYR A 341 27.97 9.86 9.64
N ILE A 342 27.84 11.02 10.27
CA ILE A 342 26.54 11.56 10.69
C ILE A 342 26.20 12.74 9.79
N TYR A 343 25.03 12.67 9.16
CA TYR A 343 24.41 13.79 8.48
C TYR A 343 23.36 14.43 9.39
N ARG A 344 23.39 15.76 9.49
CA ARG A 344 22.39 16.54 10.23
C ARG A 344 21.56 17.33 9.25
N HIS A 345 20.28 16.96 9.15
CA HIS A 345 19.31 17.69 8.35
C HIS A 345 18.60 18.72 9.21
N PRO A 346 18.55 20.00 8.80
CA PRO A 346 17.80 21.02 9.52
C PRO A 346 16.33 20.65 9.61
N GLY A 347 15.73 20.72 10.80
CA GLY A 347 14.27 20.56 10.94
C GLY A 347 13.53 21.73 10.31
N ASP A 348 12.39 21.45 9.70
CA ASP A 348 11.52 22.48 9.08
C ASP A 348 11.11 23.54 10.12
N GLY A 349 11.20 24.83 9.76
CA GLY A 349 10.80 25.94 10.61
C GLY A 349 11.77 26.30 11.75
N THR A 350 12.93 25.63 11.85
CA THR A 350 13.93 25.93 12.91
C THR A 350 14.85 27.10 12.58
N GLU A 351 14.75 27.70 11.41
CA GLU A 351 15.56 28.83 10.93
C GLU A 351 15.42 30.09 11.82
N SER A 352 14.24 30.29 12.42
CA SER A 352 13.97 31.37 13.34
C SER A 352 14.58 31.17 14.76
N ILE A 353 14.95 29.93 15.09
CA ILE A 353 15.43 29.56 16.42
C ILE A 353 16.94 29.37 16.44
N ILE A 354 17.55 28.96 15.30
CA ILE A 354 18.96 28.62 15.20
C ILE A 354 19.68 29.47 14.16
N ASN A 355 20.78 30.11 14.55
CA ASN A 355 21.66 30.78 13.60
C ASN A 355 22.51 29.75 12.82
N ARG A 356 21.99 29.33 11.66
CA ARG A 356 22.60 28.29 10.81
C ARG A 356 24.01 28.64 10.31
N ARG A 357 24.39 29.93 10.22
CA ARG A 357 25.75 30.32 9.85
C ARG A 357 26.77 29.93 10.93
N ASN A 358 26.39 30.05 12.19
CA ASN A 358 27.26 29.64 13.30
C ASN A 358 27.38 28.13 13.40
N GLU A 359 26.31 27.38 13.16
CA GLU A 359 26.30 25.90 13.16
C GLU A 359 27.23 25.34 12.07
N LYS A 360 27.21 25.90 10.85
CA LYS A 360 28.08 25.48 9.74
C LYS A 360 29.57 25.64 10.05
N ASN A 361 29.95 26.62 10.83
CA ASN A 361 31.34 26.84 11.23
C ASN A 361 31.86 25.86 12.29
N HIS A 362 30.96 25.22 13.05
CA HIS A 362 31.32 24.20 14.07
C HIS A 362 31.36 22.76 13.50
N LEU A 363 30.72 22.49 12.37
CA LEU A 363 30.66 21.14 11.76
C LEU A 363 31.86 20.81 10.84
N LEU A 364 32.73 21.78 10.55
CA LEU A 364 33.88 21.58 9.67
C LEU A 364 35.08 20.85 10.32
N LYS A 365 34.95 20.36 11.54
CA LYS A 365 35.97 19.52 12.19
C LYS A 365 35.45 18.10 12.28
N PRO A 366 36.05 17.13 11.54
CA PRO A 366 35.67 15.73 11.68
C PRO A 366 36.04 15.27 13.10
N LYS A 367 35.04 15.04 13.94
CA LYS A 367 35.26 14.27 15.17
C LYS A 367 35.13 12.80 14.79
N LYS A 368 36.23 12.05 14.84
CA LYS A 368 36.17 10.59 14.90
C LYS A 368 35.30 10.25 16.11
N LEU A 369 34.21 9.55 15.90
CA LEU A 369 33.52 8.85 16.98
C LEU A 369 34.46 7.71 17.44
N VAL A 370 34.86 7.73 18.70
CA VAL A 370 35.54 6.63 19.39
C VAL A 370 34.50 5.70 19.95
#